data_3f06790ba8ca830e69801d770ce835ca
#
_entry.id   3f06790ba8ca830e69801d770ce835ca
#
_cell.length_a   1.000
_cell.length_b   1.000
_cell.length_c   1.000
_cell.angle_alpha   90.00
_cell.angle_beta   90.00
_cell.angle_gamma   90.00
#
_symmetry.space_group_name_H-M   'P 1'
#
loop_
_entity.id
_entity.type
_entity.pdbx_description
1 polymer ?
#
loop_
_entity_poly.entity_id
_entity_poly.type
_entity_poly.pdbx_seq_one_letter_code
_entity_poly.pdbx_strand_id
1 'polypeptide(L)'
;MSSVAVSDDLERVADKLVGLTSRRDPGSAPGGAMRWRPPLAEPAVAAWEAEHGVVLPEDYRAFITRVAGSGTWPFHGLRELGVPDRDNDLSHLDPGRPFPCTFTRPLVCDPADEDPYWDALERGEADRGWIPLCTEGCGMDTILVVAAADPEVRGTVWYFDLANDC
;
A
#
# COMPACT_ATOMS: atom_id res chain seq x y z
N MET A 1 0.06 -19.92 4.85
CA MET A 1 0.93 -20.24 3.68
C MET A 1 2.29 -20.64 4.21
N SER A 2 2.99 -21.62 3.57
CA SER A 2 4.26 -22.11 4.10
C SER A 2 5.39 -21.09 3.81
N SER A 3 6.27 -20.86 4.76
CA SER A 3 7.43 -19.94 4.65
C SER A 3 8.32 -20.21 3.41
N VAL A 4 8.35 -21.45 2.94
CA VAL A 4 9.09 -21.85 1.72
C VAL A 4 8.44 -21.26 0.47
N ALA A 5 7.11 -21.24 0.37
CA ALA A 5 6.41 -20.70 -0.79
C ALA A 5 6.61 -19.17 -0.93
N VAL A 6 6.61 -18.45 0.18
CA VAL A 6 6.89 -17.00 0.20
C VAL A 6 8.30 -16.70 -0.26
N SER A 7 9.29 -17.53 0.08
CA SER A 7 10.68 -17.37 -0.35
C SER A 7 10.85 -17.51 -1.86
N ASP A 8 10.26 -18.55 -2.46
CA ASP A 8 10.35 -18.81 -3.92
C ASP A 8 9.66 -17.71 -4.72
N ASP A 9 8.54 -17.19 -4.23
CA ASP A 9 7.81 -16.08 -4.85
C ASP A 9 8.61 -14.78 -4.78
N LEU A 10 9.30 -14.51 -3.67
CA LEU A 10 10.13 -13.32 -3.52
C LEU A 10 11.37 -13.34 -4.43
N GLU A 11 12.03 -14.49 -4.59
CA GLU A 11 13.14 -14.63 -5.53
C GLU A 11 12.68 -14.34 -6.96
N ARG A 12 11.53 -14.88 -7.35
CA ARG A 12 10.94 -14.64 -8.66
C ARG A 12 10.55 -13.16 -8.87
N VAL A 13 10.05 -12.49 -7.82
CA VAL A 13 9.76 -11.05 -7.86
C VAL A 13 11.05 -10.25 -7.99
N ALA A 14 12.08 -10.56 -7.19
CA ALA A 14 13.37 -9.88 -7.25
C ALA A 14 14.00 -9.97 -8.64
N ASP A 15 14.00 -11.15 -9.26
CA ASP A 15 14.49 -11.35 -10.62
C ASP A 15 13.74 -10.51 -11.66
N LYS A 16 12.40 -10.42 -11.52
CA LYS A 16 11.59 -9.56 -12.39
C LYS A 16 11.93 -8.10 -12.21
N LEU A 17 12.13 -7.62 -10.98
CA LEU A 17 12.50 -6.24 -10.71
C LEU A 17 13.86 -5.89 -11.31
N VAL A 18 14.84 -6.79 -11.21
CA VAL A 18 16.15 -6.62 -11.89
C VAL A 18 15.95 -6.49 -13.40
N GLY A 19 15.11 -7.33 -14.00
CA GLY A 19 14.78 -7.23 -15.43
C GLY A 19 14.07 -5.94 -15.82
N LEU A 20 13.25 -5.38 -14.92
CA LEU A 20 12.54 -4.12 -15.15
C LEU A 20 13.45 -2.89 -15.05
N THR A 21 14.49 -2.90 -14.23
CA THR A 21 15.44 -1.78 -14.12
C THR A 21 16.20 -1.49 -15.41
N SER A 22 16.30 -2.50 -16.30
CA SER A 22 16.87 -2.34 -17.64
C SER A 22 15.87 -1.81 -18.68
N ARG A 23 14.58 -1.73 -18.34
CA ARG A 23 13.52 -1.25 -19.24
C ARG A 23 13.27 0.23 -18.99
N ARG A 24 13.02 0.93 -20.07
CA ARG A 24 12.57 2.32 -20.03
C ARG A 24 11.09 2.32 -19.64
N ASP A 25 10.72 3.10 -18.63
CA ASP A 25 9.31 3.35 -18.34
C ASP A 25 8.67 4.09 -19.52
N PRO A 26 7.62 3.53 -20.17
CA PRO A 26 6.98 4.15 -21.33
C PRO A 26 6.34 5.52 -21.03
N GLY A 27 5.99 5.78 -19.76
CA GLY A 27 5.33 7.01 -19.30
C GLY A 27 6.27 8.05 -18.69
N SER A 28 7.54 7.71 -18.46
CA SER A 28 8.47 8.66 -17.86
C SER A 28 9.12 9.61 -18.87
N ALA A 29 9.50 10.79 -18.38
CA ALA A 29 10.29 11.76 -19.14
C ALA A 29 11.55 11.09 -19.73
N PRO A 30 12.12 11.60 -20.85
CA PRO A 30 13.30 11.01 -21.47
C PRO A 30 14.44 10.84 -20.48
N GLY A 31 14.77 9.57 -20.12
CA GLY A 31 15.82 9.22 -19.17
C GLY A 31 15.34 8.59 -17.85
N GLY A 32 14.04 8.45 -17.61
CA GLY A 32 13.49 7.79 -16.41
C GLY A 32 13.67 6.28 -16.47
N ALA A 33 14.73 5.76 -15.84
CA ALA A 33 14.86 4.33 -15.59
C ALA A 33 14.07 3.97 -14.33
N MET A 34 13.40 2.81 -14.33
CA MET A 34 12.82 2.25 -13.12
C MET A 34 13.91 2.03 -12.08
N ARG A 35 13.73 2.55 -10.89
CA ARG A 35 14.70 2.46 -9.81
C ARG A 35 14.04 1.92 -8.57
N TRP A 36 14.71 0.97 -7.93
CA TRP A 36 14.32 0.42 -6.63
C TRP A 36 15.31 0.92 -5.58
N ARG A 37 14.80 1.26 -4.42
CA ARG A 37 15.63 1.60 -3.26
C ARG A 37 15.98 0.31 -2.51
N PRO A 38 17.12 0.29 -1.81
CA PRO A 38 17.52 -0.85 -0.98
C PRO A 38 16.39 -1.28 -0.03
N PRO A 39 16.37 -2.57 0.36
CA PRO A 39 15.48 -3.05 1.39
C PRO A 39 15.62 -2.26 2.70
N LEU A 40 14.51 -2.18 3.44
CA LEU A 40 14.49 -1.58 4.77
C LEU A 40 15.16 -2.51 5.79
N ALA A 41 15.79 -1.91 6.79
CA ALA A 41 16.36 -2.68 7.89
C ALA A 41 15.26 -3.30 8.76
N GLU A 42 15.37 -4.58 9.08
CA GLU A 42 14.43 -5.30 9.97
C GLU A 42 14.09 -4.56 11.26
N PRO A 43 15.06 -3.94 11.99
CA PRO A 43 14.75 -3.18 13.19
C PRO A 43 13.87 -1.94 12.93
N ALA A 44 14.00 -1.30 11.76
CA ALA A 44 13.19 -0.14 11.41
C ALA A 44 11.73 -0.55 11.14
N VAL A 45 11.53 -1.67 10.43
CA VAL A 45 10.19 -2.23 10.19
C VAL A 45 9.55 -2.66 11.50
N ALA A 46 10.28 -3.37 12.37
CA ALA A 46 9.78 -3.80 13.68
C ALA A 46 9.43 -2.61 14.60
N ALA A 47 10.20 -1.53 14.54
CA ALA A 47 9.90 -0.31 15.30
C ALA A 47 8.61 0.35 14.80
N TRP A 48 8.41 0.43 13.48
CA TRP A 48 7.19 0.94 12.89
C TRP A 48 5.96 0.09 13.27
N GLU A 49 6.07 -1.25 13.19
CA GLU A 49 5.03 -2.17 13.62
C GLU A 49 4.63 -1.97 15.09
N ALA A 50 5.63 -1.78 15.96
CA ALA A 50 5.40 -1.55 17.39
C ALA A 50 4.75 -0.19 17.66
N GLU A 51 5.16 0.85 16.95
CA GLU A 51 4.60 2.21 17.06
C GLU A 51 3.12 2.25 16.70
N HIS A 52 2.74 1.55 15.63
CA HIS A 52 1.36 1.55 15.13
C HIS A 52 0.51 0.39 15.68
N GLY A 53 1.10 -0.51 16.48
CA GLY A 53 0.38 -1.65 17.06
C GLY A 53 -0.10 -2.67 16.02
N VAL A 54 0.59 -2.80 14.89
CA VAL A 54 0.26 -3.72 13.80
C VAL A 54 1.36 -4.75 13.58
N VAL A 55 1.00 -5.85 12.93
CA VAL A 55 1.95 -6.79 12.33
C VAL A 55 1.71 -6.78 10.84
N LEU A 56 2.70 -6.43 10.04
CA LEU A 56 2.57 -6.40 8.59
C LEU A 56 2.30 -7.80 8.01
N PRO A 57 1.55 -7.91 6.90
CA PRO A 57 1.43 -9.17 6.16
C PRO A 57 2.82 -9.74 5.81
N GLU A 58 2.99 -11.06 6.00
CA GLU A 58 4.32 -11.72 5.91
C GLU A 58 4.99 -11.49 4.55
N ASP A 59 4.25 -11.58 3.47
CA ASP A 59 4.73 -11.38 2.10
C ASP A 59 5.18 -9.95 1.83
N TYR A 60 4.38 -8.96 2.26
CA TYR A 60 4.77 -7.55 2.15
C TYR A 60 5.98 -7.23 3.01
N ARG A 61 5.98 -7.67 4.27
CA ARG A 61 7.11 -7.48 5.18
C ARG A 61 8.40 -8.08 4.62
N ALA A 62 8.31 -9.29 4.07
CA ALA A 62 9.44 -9.96 3.46
C ALA A 62 9.90 -9.23 2.17
N PHE A 63 8.97 -8.69 1.38
CA PHE A 63 9.31 -7.89 0.20
C PHE A 63 10.11 -6.63 0.59
N ILE A 64 9.61 -5.82 1.53
CA ILE A 64 10.26 -4.56 1.88
C ILE A 64 11.59 -4.74 2.61
N THR A 65 11.82 -5.88 3.27
CA THR A 65 13.06 -6.17 4.01
C THR A 65 14.10 -6.95 3.23
N ARG A 66 13.71 -7.62 2.11
CA ARG A 66 14.64 -8.48 1.35
C ARG A 66 14.80 -8.07 -0.11
N VAL A 67 13.78 -7.38 -0.68
CA VAL A 67 13.78 -7.07 -2.11
C VAL A 67 13.96 -5.57 -2.34
N ALA A 68 13.01 -4.74 -1.92
CA ALA A 68 13.07 -3.29 -2.12
C ALA A 68 12.22 -2.55 -1.10
N GLY A 69 12.75 -1.49 -0.48
CA GLY A 69 12.01 -0.65 0.47
C GLY A 69 11.05 0.32 -0.21
N SER A 70 11.35 0.75 -1.44
CA SER A 70 10.51 1.62 -2.27
C SER A 70 11.02 1.64 -3.72
N GLY A 71 10.35 2.40 -4.59
CA GLY A 71 10.76 2.50 -6.00
C GLY A 71 10.07 3.61 -6.76
N THR A 72 10.54 3.88 -8.00
CA THR A 72 9.95 4.90 -8.88
C THR A 72 8.82 4.36 -9.76
N TRP A 73 8.39 3.13 -9.54
CA TRP A 73 7.34 2.42 -10.27
C TRP A 73 6.60 1.48 -9.30
N PRO A 74 5.34 1.14 -9.50
CA PRO A 74 4.42 1.58 -10.56
C PRO A 74 3.88 3.02 -10.34
N PHE A 75 3.27 3.58 -11.36
CA PHE A 75 2.65 4.91 -11.34
C PHE A 75 3.61 6.00 -10.82
N HIS A 76 3.27 6.68 -9.71
CA HIS A 76 4.15 7.67 -9.07
C HIS A 76 5.21 7.04 -8.16
N GLY A 77 5.24 5.72 -8.08
CA GLY A 77 6.24 4.94 -7.35
C GLY A 77 5.70 4.18 -6.15
N LEU A 78 6.38 3.06 -5.84
CA LEU A 78 6.15 2.32 -4.61
C LEU A 78 6.62 3.16 -3.41
N ARG A 79 5.73 3.39 -2.47
CA ARG A 79 5.99 4.21 -1.28
C ARG A 79 6.86 3.46 -0.27
N GLU A 80 7.69 4.21 0.42
CA GLU A 80 8.48 3.69 1.54
C GLU A 80 7.63 3.69 2.81
N LEU A 81 7.66 2.59 3.55
CA LEU A 81 6.93 2.44 4.80
C LEU A 81 7.28 3.56 5.79
N GLY A 82 6.25 4.22 6.34
CA GLY A 82 6.40 5.25 7.37
C GLY A 82 6.93 6.60 6.86
N VAL A 83 7.17 6.75 5.57
CA VAL A 83 7.58 8.05 5.00
C VAL A 83 6.34 8.84 4.60
N PRO A 84 6.14 10.05 5.18
CA PRO A 84 5.03 10.92 4.80
C PRO A 84 5.04 11.24 3.31
N ASP A 85 3.87 11.22 2.71
CA ASP A 85 3.70 11.71 1.35
C ASP A 85 3.74 13.25 1.33
N ARG A 86 4.30 13.80 0.25
CA ARG A 86 4.33 15.26 0.07
C ARG A 86 3.02 15.80 -0.51
N ASP A 87 2.31 14.94 -1.23
CA ASP A 87 1.15 15.33 -2.02
C ASP A 87 -0.18 14.97 -1.31
N ASN A 88 -0.14 14.05 -0.33
CA ASN A 88 -1.29 13.64 0.46
C ASN A 88 -0.99 13.75 1.95
N ASP A 89 -1.81 14.50 2.68
CA ASP A 89 -1.76 14.54 4.14
C ASP A 89 -2.44 13.28 4.71
N LEU A 90 -1.63 12.28 5.04
CA LEU A 90 -2.06 11.04 5.69
C LEU A 90 -1.82 11.06 7.20
N SER A 91 -1.66 12.24 7.81
CA SER A 91 -1.40 12.37 9.26
C SER A 91 -2.53 11.84 10.14
N HIS A 92 -3.74 11.71 9.57
CA HIS A 92 -4.92 11.15 10.24
C HIS A 92 -5.08 9.64 10.05
N LEU A 93 -4.28 9.01 9.18
CA LEU A 93 -4.32 7.57 8.94
C LEU A 93 -3.89 6.79 10.18
N ASP A 94 -4.75 5.89 10.65
CA ASP A 94 -4.49 4.99 11.77
C ASP A 94 -4.41 3.53 11.29
N PRO A 95 -3.21 3.03 10.95
CA PRO A 95 -3.03 1.66 10.49
C PRO A 95 -3.41 0.59 11.53
N GLY A 96 -3.41 0.95 12.83
CA GLY A 96 -3.69 0.05 13.93
C GLY A 96 -5.17 -0.26 14.14
N ARG A 97 -6.07 0.58 13.64
CA ARG A 97 -7.50 0.35 13.73
C ARG A 97 -7.98 -0.55 12.60
N PRO A 98 -9.01 -1.41 12.84
CA PRO A 98 -9.51 -2.30 11.78
C PRO A 98 -10.04 -1.55 10.55
N PHE A 99 -9.65 -2.00 9.36
CA PHE A 99 -10.18 -1.55 8.08
C PHE A 99 -11.71 -1.76 8.03
N PRO A 100 -12.48 -0.78 7.56
CA PRO A 100 -13.94 -0.80 7.69
C PRO A 100 -14.65 -1.70 6.68
N CYS A 101 -14.00 -2.05 5.58
CA CYS A 101 -14.63 -2.76 4.47
C CYS A 101 -14.39 -4.26 4.53
N THR A 102 -15.29 -5.01 3.88
CA THR A 102 -15.15 -6.45 3.60
C THR A 102 -15.45 -6.70 2.12
N PHE A 103 -15.15 -7.89 1.60
CA PHE A 103 -15.47 -8.24 0.23
C PHE A 103 -16.97 -8.19 -0.12
N THR A 104 -17.82 -8.35 0.88
CA THR A 104 -19.29 -8.29 0.74
C THR A 104 -19.85 -6.92 1.08
N ARG A 105 -19.04 -6.05 1.64
CA ARG A 105 -19.40 -4.70 2.07
C ARG A 105 -18.25 -3.75 1.75
N PRO A 106 -18.01 -3.45 0.48
CA PRO A 106 -17.07 -2.40 0.10
C PRO A 106 -17.60 -1.05 0.60
N LEU A 107 -16.71 -0.06 0.72
CA LEU A 107 -17.14 1.34 0.71
C LEU A 107 -17.64 1.62 -0.73
N VAL A 108 -18.88 1.32 -0.99
CA VAL A 108 -19.54 1.77 -2.21
C VAL A 108 -20.19 3.08 -1.84
N CYS A 109 -19.79 4.14 -2.51
CA CYS A 109 -20.55 5.35 -2.55
C CYS A 109 -21.89 5.03 -3.24
N ASP A 110 -22.97 4.98 -2.48
CA ASP A 110 -24.30 4.92 -3.08
C ASP A 110 -24.54 6.31 -3.70
N PRO A 111 -24.73 6.42 -5.03
CA PRO A 111 -25.00 7.71 -5.68
C PRO A 111 -26.31 8.36 -5.19
N ALA A 112 -27.12 7.66 -4.40
CA ALA A 112 -28.31 8.20 -3.73
C ALA A 112 -28.02 8.79 -2.35
N ASP A 113 -26.88 8.48 -1.73
CA ASP A 113 -26.43 9.11 -0.48
C ASP A 113 -25.49 10.27 -0.82
N GLU A 114 -25.90 11.47 -0.47
CA GLU A 114 -25.03 12.66 -0.53
C GLU A 114 -23.80 12.44 0.37
N ASP A 115 -22.83 11.68 -0.17
CA ASP A 115 -21.46 11.59 0.29
C ASP A 115 -21.14 10.78 1.59
N PRO A 116 -21.52 9.48 1.68
CA PRO A 116 -21.19 8.67 2.85
C PRO A 116 -19.68 8.45 3.03
N TYR A 117 -18.88 8.56 1.96
CA TYR A 117 -17.42 8.43 2.04
C TYR A 117 -16.80 9.65 2.75
N TRP A 118 -17.14 10.85 2.32
CA TRP A 118 -16.63 12.08 2.93
C TRP A 118 -17.07 12.22 4.39
N ASP A 119 -18.31 11.86 4.69
CA ASP A 119 -18.79 11.78 6.06
C ASP A 119 -17.99 10.76 6.90
N ALA A 120 -17.66 9.60 6.34
CA ALA A 120 -16.83 8.60 7.00
C ALA A 120 -15.37 9.07 7.14
N LEU A 121 -14.84 9.77 6.14
CA LEU A 121 -13.51 10.37 6.16
C LEU A 121 -13.42 11.45 7.25
N GLU A 122 -14.37 12.38 7.29
CA GLU A 122 -14.45 13.43 8.33
C GLU A 122 -14.56 12.84 9.75
N ARG A 123 -15.21 11.68 9.90
CA ARG A 123 -15.26 10.95 11.18
C ARG A 123 -14.01 10.11 11.47
N GLY A 124 -13.01 10.09 10.56
CA GLY A 124 -11.82 9.23 10.66
C GLY A 124 -12.15 7.74 10.60
N GLU A 125 -13.24 7.37 9.93
CA GLU A 125 -13.67 5.97 9.81
C GLU A 125 -13.12 5.29 8.56
N ALA A 126 -12.78 6.04 7.51
CA ALA A 126 -12.24 5.52 6.26
C ALA A 126 -10.72 5.29 6.32
N ASP A 127 -9.97 6.23 6.95
CA ASP A 127 -8.51 6.20 6.98
C ASP A 127 -7.98 5.39 8.15
N ARG A 128 -8.20 4.09 8.08
CA ARG A 128 -7.75 3.16 9.12
C ARG A 128 -7.54 1.74 8.59
N GLY A 129 -6.58 1.04 9.18
CA GLY A 129 -6.32 -0.37 8.93
C GLY A 129 -5.59 -0.66 7.63
N TRP A 130 -5.07 0.37 6.94
CA TRP A 130 -4.35 0.23 5.70
C TRP A 130 -3.08 1.10 5.67
N ILE A 131 -2.24 0.84 4.70
CA ILE A 131 -1.08 1.67 4.35
C ILE A 131 -1.07 1.93 2.85
N PRO A 132 -0.62 3.11 2.39
CA PRO A 132 -0.51 3.40 0.96
C PRO A 132 0.64 2.60 0.34
N LEU A 133 0.41 1.99 -0.81
CA LEU A 133 1.45 1.35 -1.62
C LEU A 133 1.94 2.26 -2.74
N CYS A 134 1.04 2.84 -3.52
CA CYS A 134 1.37 3.78 -4.59
C CYS A 134 0.15 4.66 -4.91
N THR A 135 0.38 5.77 -5.60
CA THR A 135 -0.67 6.63 -6.13
C THR A 135 -0.56 6.75 -7.65
N GLU A 136 -1.69 6.85 -8.31
CA GLU A 136 -1.79 7.21 -9.73
C GLU A 136 -1.99 8.72 -9.91
N GLY A 137 -2.18 9.44 -8.82
CA GLY A 137 -2.57 10.84 -8.77
C GLY A 137 -4.09 11.02 -8.79
N CYS A 138 -4.55 12.26 -8.61
CA CYS A 138 -5.97 12.64 -8.65
C CYS A 138 -6.86 11.84 -7.67
N GLY A 139 -6.33 11.42 -6.51
CA GLY A 139 -7.10 10.64 -5.54
C GLY A 139 -7.25 9.16 -5.86
N MET A 140 -6.51 8.65 -6.84
CA MET A 140 -6.45 7.23 -7.15
C MET A 140 -5.27 6.58 -6.43
N ASP A 141 -5.55 5.75 -5.43
CA ASP A 141 -4.52 5.15 -4.59
C ASP A 141 -4.67 3.63 -4.49
N THR A 142 -3.53 2.94 -4.55
CA THR A 142 -3.45 1.52 -4.22
C THR A 142 -2.97 1.37 -2.78
N ILE A 143 -3.72 0.64 -1.98
CA ILE A 143 -3.48 0.45 -0.55
C ILE A 143 -3.33 -1.01 -0.18
N LEU A 144 -2.63 -1.29 0.92
CA LEU A 144 -2.52 -2.60 1.54
C LEU A 144 -3.25 -2.60 2.89
N VAL A 145 -4.19 -3.52 3.08
CA VAL A 145 -4.86 -3.68 4.36
C VAL A 145 -3.95 -4.39 5.35
N VAL A 146 -3.59 -3.72 6.45
CA VAL A 146 -2.68 -4.26 7.48
C VAL A 146 -3.41 -4.69 8.75
N ALA A 147 -4.57 -4.08 9.04
CA ALA A 147 -5.44 -4.46 10.15
C ALA A 147 -6.88 -4.57 9.66
N ALA A 148 -7.55 -5.68 9.94
CA ALA A 148 -8.96 -5.90 9.58
C ALA A 148 -9.62 -6.80 10.63
N ALA A 149 -10.94 -6.62 10.85
CA ALA A 149 -11.73 -7.50 11.67
C ALA A 149 -11.94 -8.87 10.99
N ASP A 150 -12.06 -8.87 9.67
CA ASP A 150 -12.13 -10.06 8.84
C ASP A 150 -10.71 -10.48 8.43
N PRO A 151 -10.22 -11.65 8.85
CA PRO A 151 -8.88 -12.11 8.53
C PRO A 151 -8.66 -12.37 7.03
N GLU A 152 -9.71 -12.57 6.24
CA GLU A 152 -9.61 -12.75 4.79
C GLU A 152 -9.28 -11.42 4.05
N VAL A 153 -9.65 -10.31 4.67
CA VAL A 153 -9.37 -8.97 4.11
C VAL A 153 -7.95 -8.49 4.45
N ARG A 154 -7.40 -8.93 5.58
CA ARG A 154 -6.04 -8.54 5.97
C ARG A 154 -4.99 -9.11 4.99
N GLY A 155 -4.09 -8.27 4.54
CA GLY A 155 -3.05 -8.63 3.56
C GLY A 155 -3.52 -8.49 2.11
N THR A 156 -4.74 -8.03 1.87
CA THR A 156 -5.23 -7.78 0.53
C THR A 156 -4.88 -6.36 0.06
N VAL A 157 -4.78 -6.21 -1.25
CA VAL A 157 -4.54 -4.93 -1.92
C VAL A 157 -5.86 -4.41 -2.47
N TRP A 158 -6.16 -3.16 -2.17
CA TRP A 158 -7.36 -2.48 -2.60
C TRP A 158 -7.00 -1.26 -3.44
N TYR A 159 -7.94 -0.84 -4.26
CA TYR A 159 -7.83 0.35 -5.08
C TYR A 159 -8.90 1.35 -4.63
N PHE A 160 -8.48 2.56 -4.30
CA PHE A 160 -9.36 3.68 -4.05
C PHE A 160 -9.38 4.59 -5.27
N ASP A 161 -10.56 4.94 -5.73
CA ASP A 161 -10.77 5.84 -6.86
C ASP A 161 -11.67 7.01 -6.44
N LEU A 162 -11.10 7.95 -5.70
CA LEU A 162 -11.80 9.17 -5.28
C LEU A 162 -12.08 10.13 -6.45
N ALA A 163 -11.37 9.96 -7.57
CA ALA A 163 -11.56 10.82 -8.74
C ALA A 163 -12.90 10.54 -9.47
N ASN A 164 -13.46 9.34 -9.28
CA ASN A 164 -14.71 8.91 -9.88
C ASN A 164 -15.84 8.68 -8.87
N ASP A 165 -15.73 9.31 -7.68
CA ASP A 165 -16.72 9.22 -6.60
C ASP A 165 -16.94 7.78 -6.07
N CYS A 166 -15.90 6.92 -6.07
CA CYS A 166 -15.98 5.54 -5.59
C CYS A 166 -14.76 5.12 -4.78
#